data_55196762eebe030784ddbbab8e713f44
#
_entry.id   55196762eebe030784ddbbab8e713f44
#
_cell.length_a   1.000
_cell.length_b   1.000
_cell.length_c   1.000
_cell.angle_alpha   90.00
_cell.angle_beta   90.00
_cell.angle_gamma   90.00
#
_symmetry.space_group_name_H-M   'P 1'
#
loop_
_entity.id
_entity.type
_entity.pdbx_description
1 polymer ?
#
loop_
_entity_poly.entity_id
_entity_poly.type
_entity_poly.pdbx_seq_one_letter_code
_entity_poly.pdbx_strand_id
1 'polypeptide(L)'
;MKTWFFRLPIRYKLHVIVLLSCAIALVLVMLASFAGQWHLVREQRADEVRTLAMILAENSRAGIAFDDREALKTVLQSLSAKANVLVGRVLNAKDEVVAEYERDQRDSLAAHAAGEDVGLAPGAFRFHGQYAEILQPVALGSERIGSVFLLVSLSDVNRDLLLLAGLILGMLLFGLGMATLLSRRLLDRKSVV
;
A
#
# COMPACT_ATOMS: atom_id res chain seq x y z
N MET A 1 35.49 -14.30 18.92
CA MET A 1 34.22 -15.06 18.85
C MET A 1 34.27 -16.35 18.02
N LYS A 2 35.47 -16.81 17.56
CA LYS A 2 35.61 -17.98 16.66
C LYS A 2 35.85 -19.35 17.37
N THR A 3 36.13 -19.37 18.68
CA THR A 3 36.57 -20.58 19.35
C THR A 3 35.48 -21.41 20.05
N TRP A 4 34.28 -20.84 20.20
CA TRP A 4 33.17 -21.54 20.86
C TRP A 4 32.52 -22.62 19.97
N PHE A 5 32.51 -22.42 18.65
CA PHE A 5 31.92 -23.36 17.67
C PHE A 5 32.73 -24.68 17.56
N PHE A 6 34.05 -24.66 17.86
CA PHE A 6 34.90 -25.86 17.74
C PHE A 6 34.77 -26.85 18.90
N ARG A 7 34.20 -26.47 20.03
CA ARG A 7 34.05 -27.31 21.22
C ARG A 7 32.70 -28.04 21.30
N LEU A 8 31.77 -27.81 20.38
CA LEU A 8 30.48 -28.48 20.37
C LEU A 8 30.61 -29.90 19.76
N PRO A 9 29.92 -30.93 20.33
CA PRO A 9 29.90 -32.29 19.77
C PRO A 9 29.33 -32.24 18.33
N ILE A 10 29.82 -33.11 17.47
CA ILE A 10 29.55 -33.14 16.02
C ILE A 10 28.05 -33.11 15.70
N ARG A 11 27.22 -33.74 16.55
CA ARG A 11 25.76 -33.78 16.42
C ARG A 11 25.12 -32.41 16.53
N TYR A 12 25.61 -31.53 17.42
CA TYR A 12 25.12 -30.15 17.54
C TYR A 12 25.53 -29.30 16.35
N LYS A 13 26.72 -29.50 15.80
CA LYS A 13 27.18 -28.82 14.59
C LYS A 13 26.29 -29.12 13.40
N LEU A 14 25.90 -30.37 13.21
CA LEU A 14 25.03 -30.81 12.14
C LEU A 14 23.61 -30.16 12.27
N HIS A 15 23.04 -30.17 13.48
CA HIS A 15 21.74 -29.57 13.74
C HIS A 15 21.74 -28.04 13.49
N VAL A 16 22.78 -27.33 13.94
CA VAL A 16 22.91 -25.89 13.72
C VAL A 16 23.03 -25.58 12.23
N ILE A 17 23.79 -26.37 11.46
CA ILE A 17 23.94 -26.19 10.02
C ILE A 17 22.59 -26.39 9.31
N VAL A 18 21.85 -27.45 9.63
CA VAL A 18 20.53 -27.73 9.04
C VAL A 18 19.55 -26.65 9.40
N LEU A 19 19.47 -26.22 10.67
CA LEU A 19 18.59 -25.14 11.10
C LEU A 19 18.94 -23.82 10.42
N LEU A 20 20.22 -23.51 10.30
CA LEU A 20 20.68 -22.28 9.64
C LEU A 20 20.35 -22.30 8.14
N SER A 21 20.56 -23.44 7.46
CA SER A 21 20.23 -23.56 6.03
C SER A 21 18.71 -23.43 5.79
N CYS A 22 17.87 -24.04 6.63
CA CYS A 22 16.43 -23.90 6.56
C CYS A 22 15.99 -22.46 6.83
N ALA A 23 16.58 -21.78 7.82
CA ALA A 23 16.28 -20.39 8.12
C ALA A 23 16.65 -19.47 6.94
N ILE A 24 17.81 -19.66 6.33
CA ILE A 24 18.25 -18.91 5.16
C ILE A 24 17.29 -19.15 3.98
N ALA A 25 16.92 -20.39 3.71
CA ALA A 25 15.97 -20.71 2.63
C ALA A 25 14.61 -20.04 2.85
N LEU A 26 14.08 -20.08 4.08
CA LEU A 26 12.82 -19.40 4.42
C LEU A 26 12.91 -17.89 4.26
N VAL A 27 14.00 -17.27 4.69
CA VAL A 27 14.22 -15.82 4.50
C VAL A 27 14.28 -15.46 3.01
N LEU A 28 14.96 -16.26 2.19
CA LEU A 28 15.02 -16.04 0.75
C LEU A 28 13.64 -16.13 0.09
N VAL A 29 12.86 -17.16 0.44
CA VAL A 29 11.47 -17.30 -0.05
C VAL A 29 10.61 -16.13 0.40
N MET A 30 10.76 -15.68 1.64
CA MET A 30 10.04 -14.51 2.17
C MET A 30 10.40 -13.23 1.40
N LEU A 31 11.68 -12.99 1.15
CA LEU A 31 12.14 -11.82 0.39
C LEU A 31 11.62 -11.85 -1.06
N ALA A 32 11.67 -13.00 -1.72
CA ALA A 32 11.15 -13.18 -3.06
C ALA A 32 9.63 -12.94 -3.14
N SER A 33 8.87 -13.48 -2.18
CA SER A 33 7.42 -13.27 -2.07
C SER A 33 7.09 -11.81 -1.82
N PHE A 34 7.83 -11.14 -0.93
CA PHE A 34 7.62 -9.73 -0.62
C PHE A 34 7.89 -8.83 -1.83
N ALA A 35 8.99 -9.09 -2.56
CA ALA A 35 9.33 -8.34 -3.77
C ALA A 35 8.27 -8.52 -4.88
N GLY A 36 7.74 -9.74 -5.05
CA GLY A 36 6.67 -10.01 -6.02
C GLY A 36 5.35 -9.32 -5.65
N GLN A 37 4.95 -9.35 -4.38
CA GLN A 37 3.71 -8.70 -3.92
C GLN A 37 3.77 -7.18 -4.03
N TRP A 38 4.93 -6.57 -3.79
CA TRP A 38 5.08 -5.12 -3.88
C TRP A 38 4.75 -4.56 -5.26
N HIS A 39 5.15 -5.25 -6.33
CA HIS A 39 4.82 -4.86 -7.71
C HIS A 39 3.33 -5.03 -8.02
N LEU A 40 2.75 -6.18 -7.68
CA LEU A 40 1.34 -6.47 -7.94
C LEU A 40 0.38 -5.52 -7.20
N VAL A 41 0.66 -5.24 -5.92
CA VAL A 41 -0.17 -4.34 -5.12
C VAL A 41 -0.17 -2.92 -5.66
N ARG A 42 0.96 -2.42 -6.16
CA ARG A 42 1.02 -1.08 -6.77
C ARG A 42 0.17 -0.96 -8.03
N GLU A 43 0.23 -1.94 -8.92
CA GLU A 43 -0.56 -1.95 -10.15
C GLU A 43 -2.06 -2.04 -9.86
N GLN A 44 -2.46 -2.97 -8.97
CA GLN A 44 -3.87 -3.12 -8.58
C GLN A 44 -4.43 -1.85 -7.93
N ARG A 45 -3.66 -1.17 -7.10
CA ARG A 45 -4.09 0.09 -6.48
C ARG A 45 -4.18 1.24 -7.48
N ALA A 46 -3.27 1.31 -8.44
CA ALA A 46 -3.36 2.29 -9.51
C ALA A 46 -4.65 2.13 -10.32
N ASP A 47 -5.02 0.89 -10.64
CA ASP A 47 -6.24 0.58 -11.39
C ASP A 47 -7.51 0.88 -10.58
N GLU A 48 -7.50 0.59 -9.26
CA GLU A 48 -8.62 0.94 -8.36
C GLU A 48 -8.85 2.46 -8.33
N VAL A 49 -7.78 3.25 -8.14
CA VAL A 49 -7.84 4.71 -8.09
C VAL A 49 -8.28 5.28 -9.44
N ARG A 50 -7.76 4.74 -10.53
CA ARG A 50 -8.14 5.14 -11.90
C ARG A 50 -9.62 4.86 -12.16
N THR A 51 -10.12 3.69 -11.78
CA THR A 51 -11.53 3.33 -11.92
C THR A 51 -12.42 4.25 -11.10
N LEU A 52 -12.03 4.56 -9.85
CA LEU A 52 -12.76 5.50 -9.00
C LEU A 52 -12.81 6.89 -9.62
N ALA A 53 -11.68 7.39 -10.11
CA ALA A 53 -11.59 8.69 -10.77
C ALA A 53 -12.47 8.75 -12.03
N MET A 54 -12.50 7.67 -12.80
CA MET A 54 -13.32 7.55 -14.01
C MET A 54 -14.82 7.57 -13.68
N ILE A 55 -15.27 6.83 -12.66
CA ILE A 55 -16.65 6.84 -12.18
C ILE A 55 -17.04 8.24 -11.68
N LEU A 56 -16.15 8.87 -10.92
CA LEU A 56 -16.39 10.22 -10.41
C LEU A 56 -16.48 11.25 -11.54
N ALA A 57 -15.60 11.16 -12.54
CA ALA A 57 -15.60 12.01 -13.71
C ALA A 57 -16.92 11.88 -14.49
N GLU A 58 -17.42 10.66 -14.67
CA GLU A 58 -18.70 10.41 -15.33
C GLU A 58 -19.89 10.99 -14.54
N ASN A 59 -19.91 10.78 -13.22
CA ASN A 59 -20.96 11.31 -12.36
C ASN A 59 -20.92 12.84 -12.21
N SER A 60 -19.75 13.45 -12.38
CA SER A 60 -19.58 14.91 -12.32
C SER A 60 -19.91 15.62 -13.63
N ARG A 61 -20.08 14.87 -14.73
CA ARG A 61 -20.30 15.45 -16.08
C ARG A 61 -21.47 16.40 -16.13
N ALA A 62 -22.64 16.00 -15.63
CA ALA A 62 -23.83 16.83 -15.62
C ALA A 62 -23.65 18.06 -14.72
N GLY A 63 -23.09 17.89 -13.52
CA GLY A 63 -22.84 19.00 -12.60
C GLY A 63 -21.91 20.06 -13.17
N ILE A 64 -20.86 19.64 -13.91
CA ILE A 64 -19.95 20.58 -14.59
C ILE A 64 -20.66 21.25 -15.75
N ALA A 65 -21.39 20.51 -16.57
CA ALA A 65 -22.07 21.05 -17.76
C ALA A 65 -23.14 22.08 -17.42
N PHE A 66 -23.80 21.91 -16.27
CA PHE A 66 -24.88 22.80 -15.82
C PHE A 66 -24.48 23.79 -14.70
N ASP A 67 -23.19 23.83 -14.33
CA ASP A 67 -22.61 24.57 -13.18
C ASP A 67 -23.38 24.33 -11.86
N ASP A 68 -23.83 23.08 -11.65
CA ASP A 68 -24.55 22.65 -10.44
C ASP A 68 -23.58 22.23 -9.35
N ARG A 69 -23.17 23.18 -8.52
CA ARG A 69 -22.22 22.99 -7.44
C ARG A 69 -22.73 22.06 -6.33
N GLU A 70 -24.06 22.07 -6.08
CA GLU A 70 -24.64 21.19 -5.05
C GLU A 70 -24.64 19.72 -5.49
N ALA A 71 -24.95 19.46 -6.76
CA ALA A 71 -24.82 18.12 -7.32
C ALA A 71 -23.36 17.64 -7.25
N LEU A 72 -22.38 18.49 -7.60
CA LEU A 72 -20.97 18.16 -7.52
C LEU A 72 -20.50 17.87 -6.09
N LYS A 73 -20.93 18.65 -5.10
CA LYS A 73 -20.66 18.37 -3.68
C LYS A 73 -21.22 17.04 -3.24
N THR A 74 -22.45 16.70 -3.65
CA THR A 74 -23.08 15.43 -3.33
C THR A 74 -22.28 14.25 -3.91
N VAL A 75 -21.82 14.38 -5.15
CA VAL A 75 -20.95 13.39 -5.78
C VAL A 75 -19.65 13.23 -5.00
N LEU A 76 -18.99 14.34 -4.64
CA LEU A 76 -17.75 14.30 -3.87
C LEU A 76 -17.94 13.77 -2.44
N GLN A 77 -19.08 14.03 -1.79
CA GLN A 77 -19.41 13.48 -0.47
C GLN A 77 -19.43 11.95 -0.44
N SER A 78 -19.73 11.31 -1.56
CA SER A 78 -19.65 9.84 -1.69
C SER A 78 -18.25 9.30 -1.41
N LEU A 79 -17.20 10.12 -1.59
CA LEU A 79 -15.81 9.79 -1.27
C LEU A 79 -15.58 9.56 0.23
N SER A 80 -16.45 10.08 1.10
CA SER A 80 -16.39 9.86 2.55
C SER A 80 -16.46 8.37 2.92
N ALA A 81 -17.11 7.56 2.08
CA ALA A 81 -17.19 6.11 2.25
C ALA A 81 -15.84 5.37 2.00
N LYS A 82 -14.89 6.03 1.32
CA LYS A 82 -13.57 5.48 1.01
C LYS A 82 -12.53 6.06 1.96
N ALA A 83 -12.08 5.28 2.95
CA ALA A 83 -11.18 5.72 4.01
C ALA A 83 -9.81 6.22 3.50
N ASN A 84 -9.38 5.75 2.35
CA ASN A 84 -8.09 6.07 1.75
C ASN A 84 -8.10 7.32 0.86
N VAL A 85 -9.27 7.89 0.53
CA VAL A 85 -9.34 9.14 -0.25
C VAL A 85 -9.19 10.33 0.70
N LEU A 86 -8.20 11.17 0.46
CA LEU A 86 -7.89 12.35 1.28
C LEU A 86 -8.53 13.61 0.71
N VAL A 87 -8.36 13.84 -0.58
CA VAL A 87 -8.88 15.01 -1.28
C VAL A 87 -9.52 14.59 -2.60
N GLY A 88 -10.64 15.21 -2.91
CA GLY A 88 -11.31 15.16 -4.20
C GLY A 88 -11.67 16.57 -4.65
N ARG A 89 -11.26 16.96 -5.86
CA ARG A 89 -11.58 18.26 -6.45
C ARG A 89 -12.19 18.08 -7.82
N VAL A 90 -13.21 18.86 -8.11
CA VAL A 90 -13.77 19.00 -9.45
C VAL A 90 -13.36 20.35 -10.00
N LEU A 91 -12.71 20.34 -11.16
CA LEU A 91 -12.23 21.52 -11.85
C LEU A 91 -13.07 21.73 -13.13
N ASN A 92 -13.31 23.01 -13.49
CA ASN A 92 -13.94 23.38 -14.75
C ASN A 92 -12.94 23.35 -15.93
N ALA A 93 -13.38 23.74 -17.12
CA ALA A 93 -12.54 23.82 -18.32
C ALA A 93 -11.34 24.80 -18.20
N LYS A 94 -11.40 25.73 -17.25
CA LYS A 94 -10.35 26.72 -16.96
C LYS A 94 -9.42 26.29 -15.83
N ASP A 95 -9.55 25.02 -15.37
CA ASP A 95 -8.83 24.45 -14.23
C ASP A 95 -9.10 25.17 -12.88
N GLU A 96 -10.26 25.85 -12.76
CA GLU A 96 -10.73 26.46 -11.52
C GLU A 96 -11.52 25.43 -10.71
N VAL A 97 -11.30 25.38 -9.38
CA VAL A 97 -12.00 24.45 -8.48
C VAL A 97 -13.46 24.87 -8.33
N VAL A 98 -14.38 24.02 -8.75
CA VAL A 98 -15.84 24.22 -8.64
C VAL A 98 -16.39 23.60 -7.37
N ALA A 99 -15.89 22.43 -6.99
CA ALA A 99 -16.27 21.72 -5.77
C ALA A 99 -15.06 20.98 -5.20
N GLU A 100 -15.01 20.88 -3.89
CA GLU A 100 -13.92 20.25 -3.15
C GLU A 100 -14.46 19.38 -2.02
N TYR A 101 -13.83 18.24 -1.81
CA TYR A 101 -13.97 17.36 -0.66
C TYR A 101 -12.61 17.16 0.00
N GLU A 102 -12.55 17.38 1.29
CA GLU A 102 -11.36 17.16 2.11
C GLU A 102 -11.77 16.37 3.33
N ARG A 103 -10.97 15.34 3.69
CA ARG A 103 -11.29 14.46 4.81
C ARG A 103 -10.91 15.06 6.16
N ASP A 104 -9.69 15.56 6.29
CA ASP A 104 -9.17 16.14 7.55
C ASP A 104 -8.16 17.26 7.23
N GLN A 105 -8.18 18.32 8.05
CA GLN A 105 -7.26 19.46 7.91
C GLN A 105 -5.78 19.09 8.06
N ARG A 106 -5.44 17.96 8.70
CA ARG A 106 -4.05 17.49 8.81
C ARG A 106 -3.53 16.89 7.51
N ASP A 107 -4.40 16.30 6.73
CA ASP A 107 -4.07 15.72 5.44
C ASP A 107 -4.04 16.81 4.36
N SER A 108 -4.66 17.97 4.60
CA SER A 108 -4.64 19.12 3.70
C SER A 108 -3.25 19.72 3.52
N LEU A 109 -2.43 19.72 4.55
CA LEU A 109 -1.03 20.17 4.43
C LEU A 109 -0.19 19.26 3.51
N ALA A 110 -0.44 17.95 3.55
CA ALA A 110 0.16 17.01 2.60
C ALA A 110 -0.46 17.16 1.20
N ALA A 111 -1.76 17.48 1.13
CA ALA A 111 -2.49 17.76 -0.10
C ALA A 111 -2.09 19.10 -0.73
N HIS A 112 -1.85 20.14 0.06
CA HIS A 112 -1.32 21.42 -0.45
C HIS A 112 0.10 21.25 -0.98
N ALA A 113 0.95 20.50 -0.32
CA ALA A 113 2.29 20.19 -0.79
C ALA A 113 2.29 19.33 -2.08
N ALA A 114 1.25 18.52 -2.29
CA ALA A 114 1.07 17.70 -3.49
C ALA A 114 0.24 18.38 -4.58
N GLY A 115 -0.64 19.33 -4.21
CA GLY A 115 -1.65 19.92 -5.10
C GLY A 115 -1.37 21.36 -5.55
N GLU A 116 -0.35 22.00 -5.05
CA GLU A 116 0.04 23.36 -5.52
C GLU A 116 0.72 23.34 -6.90
N ASP A 117 1.20 22.17 -7.31
CA ASP A 117 1.74 22.00 -8.66
C ASP A 117 0.70 21.33 -9.57
N VAL A 118 -0.24 22.15 -10.09
CA VAL A 118 -1.20 21.78 -11.15
C VAL A 118 -0.46 21.49 -12.48
N GLY A 119 0.64 20.76 -12.41
CA GLY A 119 1.41 20.32 -13.57
C GLY A 119 1.08 18.87 -13.97
N LEU A 120 0.02 18.25 -13.42
CA LEU A 120 -0.44 16.98 -13.91
C LEU A 120 -1.16 17.14 -15.24
N ALA A 121 -0.66 16.50 -16.28
CA ALA A 121 -1.39 16.43 -17.54
C ALA A 121 -2.71 15.65 -17.35
N PRO A 122 -3.78 16.02 -18.05
CA PRO A 122 -5.05 15.29 -18.00
C PRO A 122 -4.83 13.80 -18.33
N GLY A 123 -5.34 12.91 -17.47
CA GLY A 123 -5.12 11.46 -17.55
C GLY A 123 -3.81 10.98 -16.91
N ALA A 124 -2.98 11.89 -16.39
CA ALA A 124 -1.75 11.50 -15.71
C ALA A 124 -2.05 10.93 -14.32
N PHE A 125 -1.27 9.91 -13.99
CA PHE A 125 -1.22 9.25 -12.69
C PHE A 125 0.21 9.39 -12.13
N ARG A 126 0.33 9.87 -10.89
CA ARG A 126 1.62 10.07 -10.23
C ARG A 126 1.62 9.43 -8.86
N PHE A 127 2.70 8.74 -8.52
CA PHE A 127 2.99 8.32 -7.15
C PHE A 127 3.92 9.32 -6.48
N HIS A 128 3.51 9.83 -5.34
CA HIS A 128 4.33 10.73 -4.51
C HIS A 128 4.46 10.14 -3.10
N GLY A 129 5.53 9.35 -2.87
CA GLY A 129 5.76 8.70 -1.58
C GLY A 129 4.65 7.71 -1.19
N GLN A 130 3.85 8.08 -0.19
CA GLN A 130 2.71 7.30 0.31
C GLN A 130 1.36 7.73 -0.29
N TYR A 131 1.38 8.60 -1.30
CA TYR A 131 0.20 9.14 -1.94
C TYR A 131 0.16 8.79 -3.43
N ALA A 132 -1.03 8.66 -3.95
CA ALA A 132 -1.29 8.54 -5.38
C ALA A 132 -2.17 9.71 -5.82
N GLU A 133 -1.77 10.36 -6.89
CA GLU A 133 -2.47 11.50 -7.49
C GLU A 133 -2.95 11.12 -8.87
N ILE A 134 -4.17 11.48 -9.20
CA ILE A 134 -4.73 11.31 -10.53
C ILE A 134 -5.53 12.54 -10.92
N LEU A 135 -5.37 12.98 -12.16
CA LEU A 135 -6.20 14.01 -12.80
C LEU A 135 -6.95 13.37 -13.96
N GLN A 136 -8.23 13.03 -13.74
CA GLN A 136 -9.08 12.41 -14.74
C GLN A 136 -9.85 13.48 -15.50
N PRO A 137 -9.70 13.60 -16.85
CA PRO A 137 -10.46 14.54 -17.63
C PRO A 137 -11.94 14.15 -17.69
N VAL A 138 -12.81 15.15 -17.65
CA VAL A 138 -14.26 15.04 -17.89
C VAL A 138 -14.55 15.60 -19.26
N ALA A 139 -15.10 14.78 -20.14
CA ALA A 139 -15.41 15.18 -21.51
C ALA A 139 -16.90 15.06 -21.79
N LEU A 140 -17.42 15.97 -22.59
CA LEU A 140 -18.75 15.94 -23.19
C LEU A 140 -18.59 15.80 -24.72
N GLY A 141 -18.82 14.59 -25.23
CA GLY A 141 -18.46 14.29 -26.63
C GLY A 141 -16.95 14.32 -26.83
N SER A 142 -16.46 15.20 -27.70
CA SER A 142 -15.02 15.38 -27.99
C SER A 142 -14.37 16.52 -27.21
N GLU A 143 -15.15 17.29 -26.46
CA GLU A 143 -14.67 18.49 -25.77
C GLU A 143 -14.44 18.20 -24.28
N ARG A 144 -13.28 18.62 -23.75
CA ARG A 144 -13.00 18.58 -22.30
C ARG A 144 -13.74 19.73 -21.62
N ILE A 145 -14.69 19.40 -20.75
CA ILE A 145 -15.49 20.37 -19.99
C ILE A 145 -14.93 20.60 -18.57
N GLY A 146 -13.99 19.75 -18.10
CA GLY A 146 -13.40 19.86 -16.79
C GLY A 146 -12.48 18.69 -16.46
N SER A 147 -12.13 18.55 -15.18
CA SER A 147 -11.31 17.45 -14.68
C SER A 147 -11.70 17.12 -13.25
N VAL A 148 -11.45 15.88 -12.85
CA VAL A 148 -11.54 15.41 -11.47
C VAL A 148 -10.16 15.08 -10.97
N PHE A 149 -9.72 15.72 -9.90
CA PHE A 149 -8.49 15.44 -9.19
C PHE A 149 -8.80 14.59 -7.96
N LEU A 150 -8.02 13.53 -7.74
CA LEU A 150 -8.06 12.70 -6.54
C LEU A 150 -6.66 12.55 -5.96
N LEU A 151 -6.58 12.72 -4.63
CA LEU A 151 -5.43 12.36 -3.80
C LEU A 151 -5.81 11.21 -2.88
N VAL A 152 -5.09 10.11 -2.99
CA VAL A 152 -5.38 8.87 -2.27
C VAL A 152 -4.16 8.46 -1.45
N SER A 153 -4.36 8.11 -0.17
CA SER A 153 -3.32 7.57 0.69
C SER A 153 -3.12 6.07 0.46
N LEU A 154 -1.86 5.67 0.42
CA LEU A 154 -1.43 4.27 0.33
C LEU A 154 -0.94 3.73 1.70
N SER A 155 -1.12 4.50 2.79
CA SER A 155 -0.59 4.16 4.12
C SER A 155 -1.15 2.86 4.68
N ASP A 156 -2.41 2.51 4.39
CA ASP A 156 -3.04 1.28 4.86
C ASP A 156 -2.35 0.02 4.32
N VAL A 157 -1.82 0.09 3.09
CA VAL A 157 -1.07 -1.01 2.47
C VAL A 157 0.21 -1.33 3.26
N ASN A 158 0.91 -0.30 3.72
CA ASN A 158 2.14 -0.49 4.49
C ASN A 158 1.87 -1.15 5.85
N ARG A 159 0.76 -0.85 6.49
CA ARG A 159 0.36 -1.44 7.77
C ARG A 159 0.04 -2.93 7.63
N ASP A 160 -0.73 -3.29 6.60
CA ASP A 160 -1.10 -4.69 6.34
C ASP A 160 0.13 -5.53 5.95
N LEU A 161 1.05 -4.97 5.16
CA LEU A 161 2.31 -5.61 4.81
C LEU A 161 3.22 -5.81 6.04
N LEU A 162 3.29 -4.84 6.95
CA LEU A 162 4.05 -4.95 8.20
C LEU A 162 3.45 -6.01 9.13
N LEU A 163 2.12 -6.10 9.23
CA LEU A 163 1.45 -7.14 10.03
C LEU A 163 1.71 -8.53 9.45
N LEU A 164 1.62 -8.71 8.14
CA LEU A 164 1.96 -9.96 7.45
C LEU A 164 3.43 -10.34 7.65
N ALA A 165 4.35 -9.40 7.49
CA ALA A 165 5.78 -9.62 7.73
C ALA A 165 6.05 -10.01 9.18
N GLY A 166 5.40 -9.35 10.15
CA GLY A 166 5.47 -9.67 11.58
C GLY A 166 4.95 -11.06 11.91
N LEU A 167 3.84 -11.47 11.30
CA LEU A 167 3.26 -12.80 11.49
C LEU A 167 4.15 -13.90 10.94
N ILE A 168 4.72 -13.71 9.75
CA ILE A 168 5.66 -14.65 9.14
C ILE A 168 6.94 -14.75 9.98
N LEU A 169 7.48 -13.63 10.45
CA LEU A 169 8.66 -13.61 11.32
C LEU A 169 8.38 -14.33 12.66
N GLY A 170 7.19 -14.11 13.24
CA GLY A 170 6.74 -14.79 14.45
C GLY A 170 6.65 -16.31 14.28
N MET A 171 6.08 -16.79 13.17
CA MET A 171 6.04 -18.21 12.82
C MET A 171 7.44 -18.82 12.67
N LEU A 172 8.35 -18.06 12.04
CA LEU A 172 9.73 -18.51 11.83
C LEU A 172 10.48 -18.65 13.16
N LEU A 173 10.35 -17.67 14.05
CA LEU A 173 10.95 -17.71 15.39
C LEU A 173 10.33 -18.81 16.25
N PHE A 174 9.01 -19.03 16.17
CA PHE A 174 8.32 -20.11 16.87
C PHE A 174 8.80 -21.48 16.38
N GLY A 175 8.90 -21.68 15.07
CA GLY A 175 9.43 -22.92 14.48
C GLY A 175 10.87 -23.20 14.91
N LEU A 176 11.73 -22.18 14.93
CA LEU A 176 13.11 -22.30 15.39
C LEU A 176 13.19 -22.63 16.88
N GLY A 177 12.35 -21.98 17.71
CA GLY A 177 12.23 -22.24 19.14
C GLY A 177 11.75 -23.67 19.43
N MET A 178 10.74 -24.13 18.72
CA MET A 178 10.19 -25.50 18.85
C MET A 178 11.23 -26.55 18.44
N ALA A 179 11.94 -26.33 17.33
CA ALA A 179 12.99 -27.21 16.86
C ALA A 179 14.14 -27.35 17.88
N THR A 180 14.53 -26.23 18.51
CA THR A 180 15.58 -26.26 19.56
C THR A 180 15.11 -26.94 20.84
N LEU A 181 13.85 -26.77 21.25
CA LEU A 181 13.26 -27.43 22.42
C LEU A 181 13.12 -28.95 22.21
N LEU A 182 12.63 -29.37 21.05
CA LEU A 182 12.53 -30.79 20.69
C LEU A 182 13.91 -31.46 20.62
N SER A 183 14.88 -30.79 20.03
CA SER A 183 16.26 -31.26 19.97
C SER A 183 16.86 -31.49 21.38
N ARG A 184 16.61 -30.55 22.31
CA ARG A 184 17.06 -30.70 23.71
C ARG A 184 16.37 -31.87 24.41
N ARG A 185 15.05 -32.03 24.28
CA ARG A 185 14.30 -33.15 24.91
C ARG A 185 14.68 -34.54 24.39
N LEU A 186 14.99 -34.67 23.11
CA LEU A 186 15.41 -35.93 22.51
C LEU A 186 16.84 -36.33 22.91
N LEU A 187 17.69 -35.37 23.22
CA LEU A 187 19.06 -35.63 23.68
C LEU A 187 19.12 -35.98 25.17
N ASP A 188 18.26 -35.40 26.00
CA ASP A 188 18.21 -35.72 27.46
C ASP A 188 17.67 -37.15 27.75
N ARG A 189 16.88 -37.74 26.83
CA ARG A 189 16.36 -39.10 27.02
C ARG A 189 17.37 -40.23 26.79
N LYS A 190 18.58 -39.94 26.27
CA LYS A 190 19.61 -40.94 25.96
C LYS A 190 20.76 -40.99 26.97
N SER A 191 20.66 -40.26 28.07
CA SER A 191 21.68 -40.31 29.15
C SER A 191 21.29 -41.24 30.32
N VAL A 192 20.25 -42.07 30.19
CA VAL A 192 19.86 -43.09 31.18
C VAL A 192 19.93 -44.46 30.50
N VAL A 193 21.11 -44.95 30.28
CA VAL A 193 21.52 -46.38 30.20
C VAL A 193 22.97 -46.45 30.60
#